data_f880ff9245f4b18fbd4d9c208aef167c
#
_entry.id   f880ff9245f4b18fbd4d9c208aef167c
#
_cell.length_a   1.000
_cell.length_b   1.000
_cell.length_c   1.000
_cell.angle_alpha   90.00
_cell.angle_beta   90.00
_cell.angle_gamma   90.00
#
_symmetry.space_group_name_H-M   'P 1'
#
loop_
_entity.id
_entity.type
_entity.pdbx_description
1 polymer ?
#
loop_
_entity_poly.entity_id
_entity_poly.type
_entity_poly.pdbx_seq_one_letter_code
_entity_poly.pdbx_strand_id
1 'polypeptide(L)'
;MRRLLLITALFLSQFSQAQEKTWDIEKFKGPSKSFIIDTDEGTWMNLDVSSDGKDIVFDLLGDIYIMPVTGGNATILSGGIAYDVQPRFSPNGKYISYTSDKTGADNIWIMNRDGSNKKQITKENFRLLNNATWTPKSDYVIARKHFTGTRSLGAGEMWMYSIYGGDGVQLTQRKNDQQDAGEPNVSPDGRYLYFSEDVSPGPNFEYSKDPNGLIYAIRQLDMTTGKLSNLIAQNGGAVRPQISPDGRMMAYVKRVRLKSVLYVQNLSTGEEWPLTEDLTHDQQETWAIFGVYPNFAWTPDNQSIIFYAKGKIKKIELTSLVTVDIPFKVSSKQIVQESLHFPHQVFENDFSAKMIRQLTTSPDGKFVVFNAAGVLYKKELPNGKPERVTAGFDFEFEPDISPDGKFVIYSAWSDEFKGAIKRADLKTGKTITLTDEKGFYYSPSYSTKGDRIVFRKGVGNDV
;
A
#
# COMPACT_ATOMS: atom_id res chain seq x y z
N MET A 1 27.16 21.17 -62.32
CA MET A 1 27.57 20.52 -61.03
C MET A 1 27.58 21.45 -59.81
N ARG A 2 27.96 22.73 -59.85
CA ARG A 2 27.94 23.63 -58.67
C ARG A 2 26.54 23.97 -58.09
N ARG A 3 25.49 23.97 -58.90
CA ARG A 3 24.10 24.26 -58.44
C ARG A 3 23.39 23.06 -57.75
N LEU A 4 23.84 21.83 -58.01
CA LEU A 4 23.30 20.63 -57.35
C LEU A 4 23.84 20.46 -55.91
N LEU A 5 25.09 20.87 -55.69
CA LEU A 5 25.73 20.81 -54.37
C LEU A 5 25.13 21.83 -53.35
N LEU A 6 24.61 22.95 -53.81
CA LEU A 6 23.96 23.93 -52.94
C LEU A 6 22.56 23.52 -52.48
N ILE A 7 21.82 22.75 -53.29
CA ILE A 7 20.49 22.24 -52.93
C ILE A 7 20.61 21.07 -51.93
N THR A 8 21.64 20.24 -52.06
CA THR A 8 21.89 19.15 -51.11
C THR A 8 22.36 19.68 -49.74
N ALA A 9 23.12 20.78 -49.68
CA ALA A 9 23.51 21.43 -48.44
C ALA A 9 22.33 22.11 -47.70
N LEU A 10 21.33 22.63 -48.43
CA LEU A 10 20.10 23.21 -47.84
C LEU A 10 19.14 22.12 -47.29
N PHE A 11 19.14 20.91 -47.84
CA PHE A 11 18.33 19.81 -47.30
C PHE A 11 18.94 19.14 -46.07
N LEU A 12 20.25 19.20 -45.88
CA LEU A 12 20.94 18.69 -44.70
C LEU A 12 20.85 19.62 -43.48
N SER A 13 20.51 20.90 -43.64
CA SER A 13 20.29 21.83 -42.54
C SER A 13 18.89 21.82 -41.93
N GLN A 14 17.98 21.03 -42.47
CA GLN A 14 16.60 20.89 -41.96
C GLN A 14 16.41 19.65 -41.04
N PHE A 15 17.47 18.92 -40.72
CA PHE A 15 17.45 18.09 -39.51
C PHE A 15 17.57 19.01 -38.30
N SER A 16 16.56 19.90 -38.11
CA SER A 16 16.36 20.55 -36.85
C SER A 16 16.25 19.44 -35.79
N GLN A 17 17.14 19.48 -34.84
CA GLN A 17 17.00 18.76 -33.59
C GLN A 17 15.54 18.84 -33.16
N ALA A 18 14.80 17.75 -33.32
CA ALA A 18 13.58 17.58 -32.59
C ALA A 18 14.03 17.64 -31.11
N GLN A 19 13.89 18.81 -30.52
CA GLN A 19 14.07 18.98 -29.09
C GLN A 19 13.13 17.98 -28.47
N GLU A 20 13.68 16.91 -27.87
CA GLU A 20 12.86 15.97 -27.12
C GLU A 20 12.03 16.80 -26.16
N LYS A 21 10.73 16.79 -26.39
CA LYS A 21 9.79 17.53 -25.57
C LYS A 21 9.79 16.83 -24.22
N THR A 22 10.60 17.32 -23.29
CA THR A 22 10.65 16.77 -21.94
C THR A 22 9.27 16.85 -21.34
N TRP A 23 8.73 15.72 -20.96
CA TRP A 23 7.49 15.66 -20.23
C TRP A 23 7.68 16.35 -18.87
N ASP A 24 6.69 17.13 -18.45
CA ASP A 24 6.69 17.80 -17.15
C ASP A 24 5.24 17.85 -16.68
N ILE A 25 4.89 17.05 -15.69
CA ILE A 25 3.50 16.92 -15.21
C ILE A 25 3.01 18.22 -14.55
N GLU A 26 3.92 19.07 -14.05
CA GLU A 26 3.57 20.38 -13.50
C GLU A 26 3.02 21.34 -14.57
N LYS A 27 3.27 21.08 -15.84
CA LYS A 27 2.78 21.88 -16.97
C LYS A 27 1.46 21.39 -17.51
N PHE A 28 0.67 20.71 -16.70
CA PHE A 28 -0.66 20.28 -17.09
C PHE A 28 -1.57 21.46 -17.49
N LYS A 29 -2.33 21.28 -18.56
CA LYS A 29 -3.19 22.33 -19.15
C LYS A 29 -4.69 22.09 -18.92
N GLY A 30 -5.07 21.10 -18.14
CA GLY A 30 -6.47 20.77 -17.85
C GLY A 30 -7.08 21.65 -16.76
N PRO A 31 -8.39 21.56 -16.56
CA PRO A 31 -9.07 22.24 -15.46
C PRO A 31 -8.59 21.65 -14.11
N SER A 32 -8.41 22.51 -13.12
CA SER A 32 -7.96 22.14 -11.80
C SER A 32 -8.68 22.94 -10.73
N LYS A 33 -8.72 22.39 -9.51
CA LYS A 33 -9.24 23.04 -8.31
C LYS A 33 -8.14 23.07 -7.26
N SER A 34 -8.12 24.10 -6.45
CA SER A 34 -7.24 24.16 -5.29
C SER A 34 -8.04 24.08 -3.99
N PHE A 35 -7.47 23.44 -3.00
CA PHE A 35 -8.02 23.36 -1.66
C PHE A 35 -6.89 23.40 -0.62
N ILE A 36 -7.22 23.72 0.62
CA ILE A 36 -6.28 23.75 1.72
C ILE A 36 -6.42 22.44 2.49
N ILE A 37 -5.31 21.72 2.67
CA ILE A 37 -5.18 20.64 3.65
C ILE A 37 -4.67 21.27 4.93
N ASP A 38 -5.33 20.97 6.04
CA ASP A 38 -4.92 21.33 7.39
C ASP A 38 -5.04 20.07 8.24
N THR A 39 -3.92 19.40 8.52
CA THR A 39 -3.90 18.08 9.16
C THR A 39 -2.72 17.91 10.09
N ASP A 40 -2.89 17.07 11.11
CA ASP A 40 -1.88 16.60 12.04
C ASP A 40 -1.68 15.08 12.00
N GLU A 41 -2.16 14.46 10.91
CA GLU A 41 -2.01 13.03 10.64
C GLU A 41 -1.82 12.78 9.15
N GLY A 42 -1.24 11.61 8.82
CA GLY A 42 -1.00 11.19 7.44
C GLY A 42 -1.05 9.68 7.27
N THR A 43 -0.97 9.22 6.04
CA THR A 43 -1.01 7.80 5.70
C THR A 43 0.29 7.40 5.03
N TRP A 44 0.94 6.34 5.54
CA TRP A 44 2.11 5.72 4.92
C TRP A 44 3.28 6.69 4.69
N MET A 45 3.55 7.55 5.68
CA MET A 45 4.60 8.56 5.59
C MET A 45 6.00 7.96 5.74
N ASN A 46 6.85 8.15 4.73
CA ASN A 46 8.28 7.91 4.87
C ASN A 46 8.92 9.11 5.55
N LEU A 47 9.90 8.88 6.40
CA LEU A 47 10.61 9.94 7.09
C LEU A 47 12.10 9.65 7.23
N ASP A 48 12.86 10.70 7.47
CA ASP A 48 14.27 10.60 7.82
C ASP A 48 14.66 11.71 8.82
N VAL A 49 15.74 11.48 9.56
CA VAL A 49 16.28 12.41 10.57
C VAL A 49 17.59 12.99 10.07
N SER A 50 17.76 14.30 10.18
CA SER A 50 18.99 14.96 9.78
C SER A 50 20.21 14.48 10.60
N SER A 51 21.39 14.45 9.97
CA SER A 51 22.62 13.98 10.61
C SER A 51 23.03 14.80 11.85
N ASP A 52 22.56 16.03 11.98
CA ASP A 52 22.73 16.87 13.17
C ASP A 52 21.61 16.69 14.22
N GLY A 53 20.63 15.82 13.96
CA GLY A 53 19.52 15.48 14.85
C GLY A 53 18.49 16.58 15.05
N LYS A 54 18.49 17.63 14.23
CA LYS A 54 17.64 18.81 14.45
C LYS A 54 16.31 18.76 13.74
N ASP A 55 16.25 18.11 12.55
CA ASP A 55 15.08 18.12 11.68
C ASP A 55 14.64 16.72 11.29
N ILE A 56 13.33 16.59 11.03
CA ILE A 56 12.70 15.47 10.39
C ILE A 56 12.23 15.93 9.01
N VAL A 57 12.58 15.19 7.98
CA VAL A 57 11.98 15.29 6.63
C VAL A 57 10.98 14.14 6.46
N PHE A 58 9.82 14.40 5.87
CA PHE A 58 8.80 13.37 5.64
C PHE A 58 7.96 13.68 4.40
N ASP A 59 7.32 12.65 3.83
CA ASP A 59 6.33 12.81 2.78
C ASP A 59 4.90 12.77 3.34
N LEU A 60 4.01 13.54 2.72
CA LEU A 60 2.58 13.52 3.00
C LEU A 60 1.82 13.90 1.73
N LEU A 61 0.95 13.00 1.25
CA LEU A 61 0.09 13.20 0.07
C LEU A 61 0.87 13.56 -1.21
N GLY A 62 2.09 13.06 -1.36
CA GLY A 62 2.93 13.31 -2.53
C GLY A 62 3.71 14.62 -2.49
N ASP A 63 3.76 15.29 -1.35
CA ASP A 63 4.60 16.45 -1.07
C ASP A 63 5.63 16.15 0.01
N ILE A 64 6.75 16.85 0.00
CA ILE A 64 7.83 16.70 0.98
C ILE A 64 7.83 17.89 1.93
N TYR A 65 7.87 17.59 3.22
CA TYR A 65 7.89 18.55 4.33
C TYR A 65 9.11 18.36 5.22
N ILE A 66 9.50 19.45 5.90
CA ILE A 66 10.52 19.45 6.94
C ILE A 66 9.97 20.12 8.20
N MET A 67 10.36 19.61 9.36
CA MET A 67 10.03 20.20 10.66
C MET A 67 11.13 19.95 11.67
N PRO A 68 11.20 20.72 12.81
CA PRO A 68 12.08 20.38 13.91
C PRO A 68 11.82 18.97 14.47
N VAL A 69 12.86 18.29 14.95
CA VAL A 69 12.76 16.97 15.57
C VAL A 69 11.83 16.93 16.79
N THR A 70 11.60 18.08 17.41
CA THR A 70 10.67 18.26 18.52
C THR A 70 9.21 18.37 18.09
N GLY A 71 8.96 18.38 16.78
CA GLY A 71 7.63 18.60 16.20
C GLY A 71 7.28 20.06 15.98
N GLY A 72 6.04 20.31 15.58
CA GLY A 72 5.48 21.64 15.30
C GLY A 72 4.95 21.80 13.88
N ASN A 73 4.90 23.02 13.39
CA ASN A 73 4.45 23.30 12.04
C ASN A 73 5.49 22.84 11.01
N ALA A 74 5.07 22.01 10.07
CA ALA A 74 5.93 21.56 8.98
C ALA A 74 5.95 22.58 7.84
N THR A 75 7.12 22.73 7.23
CA THR A 75 7.34 23.59 6.07
C THR A 75 7.47 22.72 4.82
N ILE A 76 6.78 23.09 3.75
CA ILE A 76 6.86 22.39 2.48
C ILE A 76 8.21 22.67 1.78
N LEU A 77 8.89 21.62 1.35
CA LEU A 77 10.12 21.69 0.55
C LEU A 77 9.87 21.40 -0.92
N SER A 78 9.01 20.44 -1.20
CA SER A 78 8.58 20.10 -2.55
C SER A 78 7.09 19.80 -2.54
N GLY A 79 6.36 20.43 -3.44
CA GLY A 79 4.93 20.22 -3.62
C GLY A 79 4.52 20.65 -5.01
N GLY A 80 3.32 20.27 -5.41
CA GLY A 80 2.78 20.52 -6.74
C GLY A 80 1.85 19.42 -7.21
N ILE A 81 1.94 19.06 -8.49
CA ILE A 81 1.19 17.95 -9.09
C ILE A 81 2.03 16.65 -9.06
N ALA A 82 3.36 16.79 -9.08
CA ALA A 82 4.28 15.65 -9.01
C ALA A 82 4.10 14.87 -7.71
N TYR A 83 4.27 13.56 -7.80
CA TYR A 83 4.26 12.66 -6.64
C TYR A 83 5.66 12.56 -6.07
N ASP A 84 5.98 13.45 -5.11
CA ASP A 84 7.28 13.57 -4.46
C ASP A 84 7.24 12.81 -3.13
N VAL A 85 8.03 11.72 -2.99
CA VAL A 85 8.00 10.81 -1.85
C VAL A 85 9.36 10.26 -1.47
N GLN A 86 9.44 9.59 -0.33
CA GLN A 86 10.62 8.87 0.17
C GLN A 86 11.85 9.76 0.35
N PRO A 87 11.71 10.88 1.07
CA PRO A 87 12.83 11.78 1.29
C PRO A 87 13.89 11.17 2.21
N ARG A 88 15.19 11.43 1.91
CA ARG A 88 16.33 11.00 2.72
C ARG A 88 17.38 12.10 2.79
N PHE A 89 17.81 12.46 4.00
CA PHE A 89 18.93 13.36 4.18
C PHE A 89 20.25 12.72 3.70
N SER A 90 21.10 13.50 3.08
CA SER A 90 22.48 13.10 2.84
C SER A 90 23.28 13.10 4.16
N PRO A 91 24.25 12.18 4.36
CA PRO A 91 25.09 12.15 5.56
C PRO A 91 25.80 13.44 5.88
N ASN A 92 26.19 14.22 4.86
CA ASN A 92 26.82 15.53 5.06
C ASN A 92 25.83 16.66 5.40
N GLY A 93 24.53 16.35 5.51
CA GLY A 93 23.46 17.29 5.87
C GLY A 93 23.11 18.36 4.83
N LYS A 94 23.70 18.32 3.62
CA LYS A 94 23.52 19.37 2.60
C LYS A 94 22.32 19.14 1.70
N TYR A 95 22.01 17.86 1.41
CA TYR A 95 21.03 17.48 0.42
C TYR A 95 19.93 16.61 0.99
N ILE A 96 18.82 16.55 0.26
CA ILE A 96 17.72 15.59 0.45
C ILE A 96 17.51 14.91 -0.90
N SER A 97 17.58 13.57 -0.95
CA SER A 97 17.12 12.78 -2.09
C SER A 97 15.67 12.41 -1.93
N TYR A 98 14.95 12.26 -3.03
CA TYR A 98 13.54 11.85 -3.06
C TYR A 98 13.19 11.19 -4.39
N THR A 99 12.09 10.46 -4.40
CA THR A 99 11.47 9.91 -5.61
C THR A 99 10.46 10.91 -6.14
N SER A 100 10.45 11.15 -7.47
CA SER A 100 9.48 12.03 -8.12
C SER A 100 9.14 11.52 -9.52
N ASP A 101 7.87 11.58 -9.89
CA ASP A 101 7.36 11.29 -11.23
C ASP A 101 7.27 12.53 -12.13
N LYS A 102 7.83 13.64 -11.74
CA LYS A 102 7.74 14.96 -12.40
C LYS A 102 8.01 14.91 -13.91
N THR A 103 8.89 14.04 -14.36
CA THR A 103 9.25 13.87 -15.77
C THR A 103 8.51 12.73 -16.47
N GLY A 104 7.41 12.22 -15.87
CA GLY A 104 6.53 11.20 -16.43
C GLY A 104 6.87 9.76 -16.05
N ALA A 105 7.95 9.55 -15.29
CA ALA A 105 8.30 8.28 -14.67
C ALA A 105 9.01 8.55 -13.34
N ASP A 106 8.94 7.58 -12.42
CA ASP A 106 9.61 7.68 -11.13
C ASP A 106 11.13 7.76 -11.31
N ASN A 107 11.70 8.81 -10.81
CA ASN A 107 13.14 9.09 -10.85
C ASN A 107 13.63 9.58 -9.50
N ILE A 108 14.95 9.42 -9.26
CA ILE A 108 15.60 9.98 -8.09
C ILE A 108 15.99 11.42 -8.38
N TRP A 109 15.57 12.28 -7.50
CA TRP A 109 15.88 13.70 -7.47
C TRP A 109 16.65 14.04 -6.20
N ILE A 110 17.42 15.12 -6.24
CA ILE A 110 18.01 15.73 -5.06
C ILE A 110 17.65 17.21 -5.01
N MET A 111 17.59 17.76 -3.81
CA MET A 111 17.47 19.18 -3.53
C MET A 111 18.39 19.57 -2.38
N ASN A 112 18.67 20.85 -2.22
CA ASN A 112 19.31 21.36 -1.01
C ASN A 112 18.38 21.11 0.20
N ARG A 113 18.94 21.12 1.43
CA ARG A 113 18.17 20.95 2.67
C ARG A 113 17.03 21.96 2.82
N ASP A 114 17.15 23.15 2.25
CA ASP A 114 16.13 24.21 2.24
C ASP A 114 15.08 24.08 1.13
N GLY A 115 15.10 23.00 0.35
CA GLY A 115 14.19 22.74 -0.77
C GLY A 115 14.61 23.42 -2.10
N SER A 116 15.67 24.19 -2.11
CA SER A 116 16.20 24.84 -3.33
C SER A 116 17.00 23.89 -4.22
N ASN A 117 17.34 24.32 -5.44
CA ASN A 117 18.21 23.62 -6.39
C ASN A 117 17.81 22.15 -6.68
N LYS A 118 16.52 21.93 -6.95
CA LYS A 118 16.01 20.60 -7.32
C LYS A 118 16.64 20.11 -8.62
N LYS A 119 17.25 18.93 -8.58
CA LYS A 119 17.97 18.31 -9.71
C LYS A 119 17.58 16.85 -9.85
N GLN A 120 17.19 16.43 -11.05
CA GLN A 120 17.00 15.04 -11.41
C GLN A 120 18.36 14.34 -11.58
N ILE A 121 18.53 13.20 -10.93
CA ILE A 121 19.78 12.41 -10.97
C ILE A 121 19.68 11.27 -11.98
N THR A 122 18.51 10.63 -12.08
CA THR A 122 18.26 9.49 -12.96
C THR A 122 17.34 9.89 -14.11
N LYS A 123 17.35 9.12 -15.20
CA LYS A 123 16.60 9.47 -16.43
C LYS A 123 15.79 8.29 -16.96
N GLU A 124 15.06 7.64 -16.06
CA GLU A 124 14.12 6.59 -16.47
C GLU A 124 12.87 7.21 -17.10
N ASN A 125 12.38 6.56 -18.14
CA ASN A 125 11.17 6.98 -18.85
C ASN A 125 10.06 5.93 -18.84
N PHE A 126 10.37 4.72 -18.37
CA PHE A 126 9.44 3.60 -18.29
C PHE A 126 9.55 2.82 -16.98
N ARG A 127 10.79 2.63 -16.47
CA ARG A 127 11.02 1.86 -15.24
C ARG A 127 10.81 2.74 -14.02
N LEU A 128 10.41 2.12 -12.91
CA LEU A 128 10.30 2.80 -11.64
C LEU A 128 11.66 2.80 -10.92
N LEU A 129 12.08 3.96 -10.47
CA LEU A 129 13.29 4.14 -9.70
C LEU A 129 12.96 4.85 -8.40
N ASN A 130 13.07 4.14 -7.28
CA ASN A 130 12.60 4.63 -5.98
C ASN A 130 13.44 4.12 -4.80
N ASN A 131 13.07 4.50 -3.58
CA ASN A 131 13.71 4.07 -2.34
C ASN A 131 15.22 4.37 -2.31
N ALA A 132 15.63 5.59 -2.61
CA ALA A 132 17.04 5.97 -2.59
C ALA A 132 17.61 5.99 -1.17
N THR A 133 18.85 5.55 -1.02
CA THR A 133 19.71 5.74 0.16
C THR A 133 21.05 6.34 -0.27
N TRP A 134 21.71 7.05 0.65
CA TRP A 134 23.00 7.71 0.37
C TRP A 134 24.19 6.81 0.70
N THR A 135 25.27 6.96 -0.05
CA THR A 135 26.60 6.52 0.39
C THR A 135 27.14 7.46 1.47
N PRO A 136 28.04 7.02 2.37
CA PRO A 136 28.50 7.84 3.49
C PRO A 136 29.18 9.15 3.06
N LYS A 137 29.81 9.18 1.88
CA LYS A 137 30.46 10.38 1.33
C LYS A 137 29.48 11.36 0.69
N SER A 138 28.19 11.00 0.57
CA SER A 138 27.16 11.83 -0.05
C SER A 138 27.42 12.16 -1.53
N ASP A 139 28.15 11.34 -2.24
CA ASP A 139 28.54 11.48 -3.64
C ASP A 139 27.75 10.53 -4.56
N TYR A 140 27.16 9.49 -4.00
CA TYR A 140 26.28 8.55 -4.69
C TYR A 140 24.99 8.30 -3.92
N VAL A 141 23.95 7.90 -4.65
CA VAL A 141 22.72 7.31 -4.13
C VAL A 141 22.58 5.90 -4.67
N ILE A 142 22.09 4.98 -3.84
CA ILE A 142 21.71 3.62 -4.25
C ILE A 142 20.20 3.55 -4.19
N ALA A 143 19.58 3.14 -5.29
CA ALA A 143 18.13 3.09 -5.41
C ALA A 143 17.68 1.77 -6.01
N ARG A 144 16.41 1.41 -5.73
CA ARG A 144 15.74 0.29 -6.36
C ARG A 144 15.35 0.66 -7.78
N LYS A 145 15.83 -0.08 -8.77
CA LYS A 145 15.38 -0.01 -10.16
C LYS A 145 14.50 -1.21 -10.45
N HIS A 146 13.24 -0.94 -10.78
CA HIS A 146 12.24 -1.97 -11.05
C HIS A 146 12.25 -2.40 -12.52
N PHE A 147 12.11 -3.71 -12.75
CA PHE A 147 12.03 -4.32 -14.08
C PHE A 147 10.71 -5.07 -14.19
N THR A 148 9.84 -4.64 -15.09
CA THR A 148 8.54 -5.28 -15.33
C THR A 148 8.74 -6.66 -15.95
N GLY A 149 8.09 -7.66 -15.38
CA GLY A 149 8.03 -9.01 -15.93
C GLY A 149 6.92 -9.18 -16.97
N THR A 150 6.86 -10.36 -17.56
CA THR A 150 5.85 -10.71 -18.57
C THR A 150 4.41 -10.72 -18.05
N ARG A 151 4.23 -10.85 -16.74
CA ARG A 151 2.92 -10.87 -16.05
C ARG A 151 2.55 -9.54 -15.40
N SER A 152 3.09 -8.43 -15.88
CA SER A 152 2.92 -7.07 -15.34
C SER A 152 3.54 -6.80 -13.96
N LEU A 153 3.78 -7.81 -13.16
CA LEU A 153 4.62 -7.70 -11.97
C LEU A 153 6.08 -7.52 -12.40
N GLY A 154 6.95 -7.26 -11.46
CA GLY A 154 8.36 -7.10 -11.74
C GLY A 154 9.18 -7.24 -10.46
N ALA A 155 10.47 -7.13 -10.60
CA ALA A 155 11.40 -7.23 -9.50
C ALA A 155 12.41 -6.10 -9.52
N GLY A 156 12.85 -5.68 -8.34
CA GLY A 156 13.83 -4.62 -8.16
C GLY A 156 15.25 -5.15 -8.19
N GLU A 157 16.15 -4.29 -8.64
CA GLU A 157 17.59 -4.43 -8.51
C GLU A 157 18.16 -3.18 -7.84
N MET A 158 19.23 -3.33 -7.09
CA MET A 158 19.93 -2.20 -6.50
C MET A 158 20.91 -1.62 -7.51
N TRP A 159 20.78 -0.32 -7.78
CA TRP A 159 21.64 0.43 -8.69
C TRP A 159 22.22 1.66 -8.00
N MET A 160 23.49 1.97 -8.26
CA MET A 160 24.20 3.12 -7.71
C MET A 160 24.33 4.21 -8.75
N TYR A 161 24.00 5.45 -8.39
CA TYR A 161 24.02 6.62 -9.26
C TYR A 161 24.85 7.74 -8.64
N SER A 162 25.73 8.36 -9.43
CA SER A 162 26.45 9.55 -9.03
C SER A 162 25.53 10.77 -9.01
N ILE A 163 25.62 11.61 -7.98
CA ILE A 163 24.88 12.88 -7.93
C ILE A 163 25.36 13.89 -8.99
N TYR A 164 26.51 13.63 -9.60
CA TYR A 164 27.06 14.47 -10.67
C TYR A 164 26.59 14.06 -12.07
N GLY A 165 25.98 12.90 -12.23
CA GLY A 165 25.44 12.37 -13.47
C GLY A 165 26.01 10.99 -13.85
N GLY A 166 25.57 10.48 -15.00
CA GLY A 166 25.92 9.15 -15.52
C GLY A 166 24.71 8.21 -15.52
N ASP A 167 24.92 6.99 -16.07
CA ASP A 167 23.83 6.03 -16.32
C ASP A 167 23.59 5.04 -15.17
N GLY A 168 24.42 5.14 -14.11
CA GLY A 168 24.36 4.25 -12.96
C GLY A 168 25.12 2.94 -13.14
N VAL A 169 25.33 2.24 -12.03
CA VAL A 169 26.02 0.94 -11.94
C VAL A 169 25.12 -0.05 -11.25
N GLN A 170 24.90 -1.19 -11.88
CA GLN A 170 24.16 -2.31 -11.30
C GLN A 170 24.96 -2.95 -10.16
N LEU A 171 24.37 -3.07 -8.98
CA LEU A 171 24.96 -3.71 -7.80
C LEU A 171 24.43 -5.11 -7.57
N THR A 172 23.15 -5.34 -7.85
CA THR A 172 22.51 -6.66 -7.69
C THR A 172 21.77 -7.04 -8.97
N GLN A 173 21.63 -8.36 -9.17
CA GLN A 173 20.79 -8.91 -10.21
C GLN A 173 19.55 -9.53 -9.54
N ARG A 174 18.37 -9.25 -10.09
CA ARG A 174 17.12 -9.85 -9.60
C ARG A 174 17.13 -11.37 -9.78
N LYS A 175 16.57 -12.07 -8.82
CA LYS A 175 16.46 -13.54 -8.82
C LYS A 175 15.57 -14.04 -9.97
N ASN A 176 14.47 -13.36 -10.22
CA ASN A 176 13.52 -13.60 -11.31
C ASN A 176 12.67 -12.33 -11.53
N ASP A 177 11.66 -12.41 -12.41
CA ASP A 177 10.83 -11.27 -12.78
C ASP A 177 9.64 -11.01 -11.84
N GLN A 178 9.55 -11.65 -10.69
CA GLN A 178 8.35 -11.56 -9.84
C GLN A 178 8.64 -11.43 -8.34
N GLN A 179 9.79 -11.87 -7.86
CA GLN A 179 10.20 -11.75 -6.47
C GLN A 179 11.01 -10.48 -6.29
N ASP A 180 10.42 -9.52 -5.60
CA ASP A 180 10.95 -8.16 -5.51
C ASP A 180 12.09 -8.04 -4.52
N ALA A 181 12.94 -7.04 -4.75
CA ALA A 181 13.94 -6.55 -3.82
C ALA A 181 13.87 -5.02 -3.74
N GLY A 182 14.08 -4.45 -2.56
CA GLY A 182 13.98 -3.02 -2.35
C GLY A 182 14.51 -2.56 -1.00
N GLU A 183 14.19 -1.32 -0.65
CA GLU A 183 14.47 -0.77 0.68
C GLU A 183 15.97 -0.74 1.04
N PRO A 184 16.85 -0.21 0.17
CA PRO A 184 18.28 -0.22 0.42
C PRO A 184 18.68 0.66 1.60
N ASN A 185 19.73 0.22 2.33
CA ASN A 185 20.41 0.98 3.37
C ASN A 185 21.92 0.66 3.36
N VAL A 186 22.79 1.65 3.51
CA VAL A 186 24.23 1.50 3.41
C VAL A 186 24.88 1.59 4.79
N SER A 187 25.86 0.72 5.08
CA SER A 187 26.61 0.80 6.33
C SER A 187 27.40 2.12 6.45
N PRO A 188 27.62 2.64 7.67
CA PRO A 188 28.34 3.90 7.88
C PRO A 188 29.76 3.93 7.32
N ASP A 189 30.42 2.78 7.22
CA ASP A 189 31.74 2.63 6.60
C ASP A 189 31.71 2.51 5.06
N GLY A 190 30.49 2.40 4.49
CA GLY A 190 30.28 2.26 3.06
C GLY A 190 30.60 0.88 2.49
N ARG A 191 30.89 -0.11 3.32
CA ARG A 191 31.25 -1.45 2.86
C ARG A 191 30.07 -2.31 2.50
N TYR A 192 28.98 -2.23 3.26
CA TYR A 192 27.83 -3.11 3.09
C TYR A 192 26.61 -2.37 2.60
N LEU A 193 25.91 -2.98 1.64
CA LEU A 193 24.56 -2.61 1.26
C LEU A 193 23.59 -3.66 1.83
N TYR A 194 22.59 -3.20 2.59
CA TYR A 194 21.49 -3.99 3.11
C TYR A 194 20.24 -3.67 2.32
N PHE A 195 19.39 -4.68 2.07
CA PHE A 195 18.11 -4.50 1.40
C PHE A 195 17.15 -5.65 1.70
N SER A 196 15.86 -5.42 1.55
CA SER A 196 14.83 -6.45 1.65
C SER A 196 14.70 -7.20 0.34
N GLU A 197 14.62 -8.53 0.37
CA GLU A 197 14.37 -9.35 -0.83
C GLU A 197 13.36 -10.45 -0.53
N ASP A 198 12.38 -10.66 -1.42
CA ASP A 198 11.48 -11.81 -1.39
C ASP A 198 12.28 -13.08 -1.66
N VAL A 199 12.42 -13.90 -0.63
CA VAL A 199 13.15 -15.19 -0.65
C VAL A 199 12.20 -16.39 -0.59
N SER A 200 10.90 -16.15 -0.69
CA SER A 200 9.91 -17.24 -0.67
C SER A 200 10.19 -18.29 -1.74
N PRO A 201 9.78 -19.55 -1.53
CA PRO A 201 9.97 -20.63 -2.51
C PRO A 201 9.25 -20.36 -3.84
N GLY A 202 9.83 -20.91 -4.91
CA GLY A 202 9.25 -20.82 -6.27
C GLY A 202 9.64 -19.56 -7.04
N PRO A 203 9.28 -19.49 -8.32
CA PRO A 203 9.63 -18.37 -9.20
C PRO A 203 8.51 -17.33 -9.35
N ASN A 204 7.34 -17.55 -8.77
CA ASN A 204 6.16 -16.72 -8.96
C ASN A 204 5.80 -15.97 -7.68
N PHE A 205 5.27 -14.76 -7.86
CA PHE A 205 4.64 -14.03 -6.77
C PHE A 205 3.28 -14.65 -6.43
N GLU A 206 3.03 -14.85 -5.15
CA GLU A 206 1.78 -15.38 -4.62
C GLU A 206 1.18 -14.39 -3.60
N TYR A 207 -0.09 -14.00 -3.79
CA TYR A 207 -0.78 -13.05 -2.90
C TYR A 207 -1.23 -13.67 -1.57
N SER A 208 -1.27 -15.00 -1.47
CA SER A 208 -1.76 -15.72 -0.29
C SER A 208 -0.64 -16.33 0.56
N LYS A 209 0.55 -15.74 0.53
CA LYS A 209 1.68 -16.19 1.37
C LYS A 209 1.36 -15.98 2.84
N ASP A 210 1.79 -16.93 3.69
CA ASP A 210 1.73 -16.77 5.13
C ASP A 210 2.83 -15.80 5.60
N PRO A 211 2.49 -14.59 6.08
CA PRO A 211 3.49 -13.64 6.54
C PRO A 211 4.17 -14.03 7.85
N ASN A 212 3.67 -15.06 8.55
CA ASN A 212 4.37 -15.67 9.68
C ASN A 212 5.44 -16.67 9.24
N GLY A 213 5.45 -17.05 7.97
CA GLY A 213 6.55 -17.77 7.33
C GLY A 213 7.70 -16.84 6.93
N LEU A 214 8.62 -17.34 6.11
CA LEU A 214 9.72 -16.57 5.54
C LEU A 214 9.34 -16.07 4.13
N ILE A 215 8.86 -14.84 4.02
CA ILE A 215 8.64 -14.17 2.73
C ILE A 215 9.86 -13.32 2.40
N TYR A 216 10.17 -12.33 3.23
CA TYR A 216 11.28 -11.40 3.01
C TYR A 216 12.45 -11.69 3.96
N ALA A 217 13.65 -11.54 3.43
CA ALA A 217 14.88 -11.51 4.19
C ALA A 217 15.63 -10.20 4.01
N ILE A 218 16.36 -9.76 5.01
CA ILE A 218 17.39 -8.73 4.84
C ILE A 218 18.63 -9.37 4.27
N ARG A 219 19.00 -8.91 3.07
CA ARG A 219 20.21 -9.30 2.36
C ARG A 219 21.34 -8.34 2.71
N GLN A 220 22.56 -8.85 2.66
CA GLN A 220 23.81 -8.09 2.81
C GLN A 220 24.70 -8.32 1.61
N LEU A 221 25.01 -7.26 0.88
CA LEU A 221 26.02 -7.25 -0.18
C LEU A 221 27.29 -6.60 0.35
N ASP A 222 28.41 -7.30 0.36
CA ASP A 222 29.72 -6.71 0.55
C ASP A 222 30.15 -6.06 -0.76
N MET A 223 30.08 -4.72 -0.82
CA MET A 223 30.36 -3.95 -2.03
C MET A 223 31.85 -3.98 -2.45
N THR A 224 32.74 -4.46 -1.58
CA THR A 224 34.16 -4.65 -1.92
C THR A 224 34.40 -5.98 -2.64
N THR A 225 33.73 -7.04 -2.21
CA THR A 225 33.95 -8.38 -2.74
C THR A 225 32.86 -8.86 -3.70
N GLY A 226 31.69 -8.17 -3.73
CA GLY A 226 30.51 -8.60 -4.46
C GLY A 226 29.77 -9.80 -3.83
N LYS A 227 30.17 -10.23 -2.62
CA LYS A 227 29.52 -11.36 -1.95
C LYS A 227 28.15 -10.96 -1.40
N LEU A 228 27.13 -11.70 -1.82
CA LEU A 228 25.74 -11.56 -1.33
C LEU A 228 25.44 -12.68 -0.33
N SER A 229 24.84 -12.33 0.82
CA SER A 229 24.44 -13.28 1.87
C SER A 229 23.12 -12.85 2.53
N ASN A 230 22.46 -13.78 3.23
CA ASN A 230 21.39 -13.43 4.15
C ASN A 230 22.00 -12.86 5.44
N LEU A 231 21.49 -11.73 5.89
CA LEU A 231 21.81 -11.19 7.21
C LEU A 231 20.74 -11.61 8.22
N ILE A 232 19.47 -11.37 7.91
CA ILE A 232 18.31 -11.73 8.73
C ILE A 232 17.31 -12.46 7.83
N ALA A 233 17.10 -13.77 8.10
CA ALA A 233 16.21 -14.63 7.34
C ALA A 233 15.53 -15.59 8.30
N GLN A 234 14.30 -15.28 8.71
CA GLN A 234 13.57 -16.00 9.73
C GLN A 234 12.06 -15.87 9.54
N ASN A 235 11.29 -16.68 10.25
CA ASN A 235 9.85 -16.64 10.22
C ASN A 235 9.32 -15.27 10.68
N GLY A 236 8.29 -14.78 10.00
CA GLY A 236 7.77 -13.42 10.14
C GLY A 236 8.46 -12.41 9.21
N GLY A 237 9.46 -12.87 8.45
CA GLY A 237 10.25 -12.05 7.53
C GLY A 237 11.12 -11.01 8.24
N ALA A 238 11.84 -10.22 7.44
CA ALA A 238 12.54 -9.03 7.90
C ALA A 238 12.58 -8.02 6.75
N VAL A 239 12.06 -6.81 6.96
CA VAL A 239 11.93 -5.78 5.95
C VAL A 239 12.35 -4.42 6.47
N ARG A 240 12.66 -3.51 5.57
CA ARG A 240 13.07 -2.12 5.86
C ARG A 240 14.27 -2.04 6.80
N PRO A 241 15.44 -2.56 6.38
CA PRO A 241 16.64 -2.49 7.19
C PRO A 241 17.09 -1.02 7.40
N GLN A 242 17.39 -0.67 8.63
CA GLN A 242 17.98 0.61 9.00
C GLN A 242 19.14 0.35 9.96
N ILE A 243 20.37 0.53 9.46
CA ILE A 243 21.57 0.39 10.28
C ILE A 243 21.71 1.61 11.22
N SER A 244 22.14 1.40 12.46
CA SER A 244 22.43 2.48 13.37
C SER A 244 23.60 3.32 12.89
N PRO A 245 23.69 4.62 13.26
CA PRO A 245 24.81 5.50 12.89
C PRO A 245 26.20 4.98 13.26
N ASP A 246 26.31 4.20 14.34
CA ASP A 246 27.57 3.56 14.76
C ASP A 246 27.82 2.19 14.10
N GLY A 247 26.90 1.69 13.28
CA GLY A 247 27.01 0.43 12.54
C GLY A 247 26.85 -0.83 13.36
N ARG A 248 26.40 -0.76 14.63
CA ARG A 248 26.33 -1.91 15.54
C ARG A 248 24.98 -2.59 15.59
N MET A 249 23.91 -1.85 15.32
CA MET A 249 22.54 -2.32 15.43
C MET A 249 21.81 -2.23 14.10
N MET A 250 20.96 -3.21 13.81
CA MET A 250 20.04 -3.19 12.67
C MET A 250 18.62 -3.11 13.19
N ALA A 251 17.90 -2.03 12.84
CA ALA A 251 16.45 -1.95 13.06
C ALA A 251 15.70 -2.44 11.81
N TYR A 252 14.59 -3.15 12.00
CA TYR A 252 13.78 -3.70 10.91
C TYR A 252 12.36 -4.03 11.38
N VAL A 253 11.45 -4.23 10.44
CA VAL A 253 10.07 -4.66 10.73
C VAL A 253 9.93 -6.15 10.47
N LYS A 254 9.25 -6.84 11.39
CA LYS A 254 8.96 -8.28 11.37
C LYS A 254 7.49 -8.53 11.69
N ARG A 255 6.88 -9.50 11.04
CA ARG A 255 5.53 -9.96 11.39
C ARG A 255 5.59 -10.94 12.57
N VAL A 256 4.79 -10.66 13.58
CA VAL A 256 4.59 -11.57 14.72
C VAL A 256 3.08 -11.81 14.87
N ARG A 257 2.63 -13.00 14.48
CA ARG A 257 1.20 -13.31 14.37
C ARG A 257 0.47 -12.29 13.48
N LEU A 258 -0.44 -11.50 14.04
CA LEU A 258 -1.24 -10.50 13.32
C LEU A 258 -0.65 -9.08 13.37
N LYS A 259 0.52 -8.90 13.98
CA LYS A 259 1.10 -7.58 14.21
C LYS A 259 2.42 -7.40 13.47
N SER A 260 2.63 -6.21 12.92
CA SER A 260 3.94 -5.73 12.50
C SER A 260 4.65 -5.17 13.71
N VAL A 261 5.89 -5.58 13.94
CA VAL A 261 6.66 -5.27 15.13
C VAL A 261 8.01 -4.69 14.72
N LEU A 262 8.40 -3.56 15.31
CA LEU A 262 9.73 -3.00 15.14
C LEU A 262 10.72 -3.78 16.02
N TYR A 263 11.74 -4.34 15.39
CA TYR A 263 12.82 -5.08 16.03
C TYR A 263 14.15 -4.36 15.90
N VAL A 264 15.04 -4.65 16.82
CA VAL A 264 16.46 -4.30 16.72
C VAL A 264 17.28 -5.58 16.92
N GLN A 265 18.34 -5.73 16.13
CA GLN A 265 19.33 -6.79 16.26
C GLN A 265 20.72 -6.20 16.49
N ASN A 266 21.46 -6.73 17.45
CA ASN A 266 22.88 -6.48 17.61
C ASN A 266 23.65 -7.32 16.58
N LEU A 267 24.33 -6.65 15.63
CA LEU A 267 25.01 -7.34 14.52
C LEU A 267 26.25 -8.15 14.93
N SER A 268 26.83 -7.86 16.09
CA SER A 268 28.00 -8.62 16.58
C SER A 268 27.62 -9.89 17.32
N THR A 269 26.50 -9.89 18.06
CA THR A 269 26.03 -11.03 18.86
C THR A 269 24.94 -11.83 18.17
N GLY A 270 24.20 -11.21 17.22
CA GLY A 270 23.00 -11.78 16.62
C GLY A 270 21.76 -11.71 17.51
N GLU A 271 21.87 -11.20 18.72
CA GLU A 271 20.75 -11.03 19.64
C GLU A 271 19.74 -10.00 19.09
N GLU A 272 18.45 -10.35 19.10
CA GLU A 272 17.37 -9.49 18.64
C GLU A 272 16.30 -9.32 19.72
N TRP A 273 15.63 -8.16 19.73
CA TRP A 273 14.50 -7.92 20.62
C TRP A 273 13.48 -6.96 20.01
N PRO A 274 12.19 -7.10 20.37
CA PRO A 274 11.16 -6.19 19.94
C PRO A 274 11.27 -4.85 20.66
N LEU A 275 11.03 -3.75 19.93
CA LEU A 275 10.90 -2.42 20.50
C LEU A 275 9.43 -2.05 20.73
N THR A 276 8.59 -2.23 19.72
CA THR A 276 7.17 -1.90 19.82
C THR A 276 6.35 -2.69 18.80
N GLU A 277 5.14 -3.08 19.18
CA GLU A 277 4.12 -3.68 18.32
C GLU A 277 3.04 -2.67 17.88
N ASP A 278 3.22 -1.39 18.21
CA ASP A 278 2.29 -0.30 17.86
C ASP A 278 2.61 0.26 16.46
N LEU A 279 2.80 -0.61 15.48
CA LEU A 279 3.01 -0.25 14.08
C LEU A 279 1.70 -0.27 13.27
N THR A 280 1.73 0.39 12.12
CA THR A 280 0.79 0.12 11.03
C THR A 280 1.11 -1.26 10.44
N HIS A 281 0.12 -1.96 9.91
CA HIS A 281 0.30 -3.25 9.27
C HIS A 281 1.27 -3.14 8.08
N ASP A 282 2.28 -4.02 8.02
CA ASP A 282 3.21 -4.09 6.88
C ASP A 282 2.56 -4.77 5.66
N GLN A 283 3.19 -4.71 4.51
CA GLN A 283 2.66 -5.18 3.25
C GLN A 283 3.40 -6.40 2.69
N GLN A 284 3.87 -7.31 3.53
CA GLN A 284 4.63 -8.49 3.08
C GLN A 284 3.83 -9.41 2.14
N GLU A 285 2.50 -9.47 2.29
CA GLU A 285 1.61 -10.28 1.47
C GLU A 285 1.24 -9.64 0.13
N THR A 286 1.63 -8.37 -0.09
CA THR A 286 1.25 -7.60 -1.27
C THR A 286 2.46 -7.29 -2.14
N TRP A 287 2.19 -6.86 -3.36
CA TRP A 287 3.22 -6.31 -4.23
C TRP A 287 3.40 -4.80 -3.93
N ALA A 288 4.33 -4.51 -3.03
CA ALA A 288 4.55 -3.18 -2.45
C ALA A 288 5.76 -2.47 -3.08
N ILE A 289 5.58 -1.89 -4.28
CA ILE A 289 6.67 -1.29 -5.07
C ILE A 289 7.33 -0.07 -4.43
N PHE A 290 6.65 0.63 -3.53
CA PHE A 290 7.19 1.75 -2.76
C PHE A 290 7.76 1.34 -1.40
N GLY A 291 7.89 0.02 -1.17
CA GLY A 291 8.41 -0.57 0.05
C GLY A 291 7.33 -1.26 0.88
N VAL A 292 7.76 -2.30 1.58
CA VAL A 292 6.90 -3.16 2.42
C VAL A 292 6.50 -2.46 3.72
N TYR A 293 7.32 -1.53 4.19
CA TYR A 293 7.02 -0.63 5.30
C TYR A 293 7.57 0.78 5.00
N PRO A 294 6.96 1.87 5.51
CA PRO A 294 7.52 3.22 5.38
C PRO A 294 8.91 3.33 5.99
N ASN A 295 9.72 4.22 5.43
CA ASN A 295 11.04 4.48 5.99
C ASN A 295 10.94 5.09 7.38
N PHE A 296 11.83 4.66 8.26
CA PHE A 296 12.06 5.21 9.60
C PHE A 296 13.56 5.46 9.80
N ALA A 297 13.94 6.16 10.84
CA ALA A 297 15.32 6.58 11.01
C ALA A 297 15.78 6.51 12.48
N TRP A 298 17.06 6.21 12.66
CA TRP A 298 17.74 6.37 13.93
C TRP A 298 18.01 7.83 14.22
N THR A 299 18.00 8.19 15.51
CA THR A 299 18.62 9.44 15.94
C THR A 299 20.15 9.33 15.89
N PRO A 300 20.88 10.43 15.61
CA PRO A 300 22.35 10.38 15.44
C PRO A 300 23.12 9.88 16.66
N ASP A 301 22.54 9.94 17.85
CA ASP A 301 23.09 9.45 19.11
C ASP A 301 22.90 7.94 19.34
N ASN A 302 22.30 7.22 18.41
CA ASN A 302 21.95 5.79 18.48
C ASN A 302 20.97 5.41 19.60
N GLN A 303 20.29 6.38 20.23
CA GLN A 303 19.47 6.10 21.41
C GLN A 303 18.00 5.92 21.11
N SER A 304 17.54 6.40 19.96
CA SER A 304 16.11 6.37 19.60
C SER A 304 15.90 6.08 18.12
N ILE A 305 14.68 5.64 17.80
CA ILE A 305 14.19 5.51 16.45
C ILE A 305 12.95 6.38 16.30
N ILE A 306 12.89 7.14 15.19
CA ILE A 306 11.72 7.91 14.79
C ILE A 306 11.06 7.18 13.63
N PHE A 307 9.75 6.95 13.75
CA PHE A 307 8.99 6.13 12.80
C PHE A 307 7.55 6.63 12.63
N TYR A 308 6.95 6.26 11.51
CA TYR A 308 5.52 6.44 11.26
C TYR A 308 4.74 5.26 11.80
N ALA A 309 3.64 5.51 12.50
CA ALA A 309 2.64 4.49 12.79
C ALA A 309 1.25 5.11 13.04
N LYS A 310 0.20 4.50 12.47
CA LYS A 310 -1.21 4.85 12.72
C LYS A 310 -1.52 6.34 12.59
N GLY A 311 -1.01 6.95 11.53
CA GLY A 311 -1.27 8.35 11.21
C GLY A 311 -0.32 9.35 11.86
N LYS A 312 0.54 8.95 12.78
CA LYS A 312 1.40 9.83 13.59
C LYS A 312 2.89 9.54 13.38
N ILE A 313 3.72 10.53 13.68
CA ILE A 313 5.16 10.36 13.79
C ILE A 313 5.47 10.11 15.27
N LYS A 314 6.22 9.05 15.54
CA LYS A 314 6.52 8.58 16.90
C LYS A 314 8.03 8.45 17.08
N LYS A 315 8.47 8.61 18.32
CA LYS A 315 9.85 8.36 18.77
C LYS A 315 9.83 7.28 19.85
N ILE A 316 10.68 6.27 19.72
CA ILE A 316 10.91 5.25 20.76
C ILE A 316 12.35 5.29 21.23
N GLU A 317 12.55 5.26 22.55
CA GLU A 317 13.87 5.11 23.17
C GLU A 317 14.23 3.64 23.34
N LEU A 318 15.46 3.26 22.97
CA LEU A 318 15.89 1.85 22.98
C LEU A 318 16.03 1.27 24.38
N THR A 319 16.41 2.06 25.36
CA THR A 319 16.68 1.59 26.74
C THR A 319 15.42 1.49 27.58
N SER A 320 14.54 2.47 27.48
CA SER A 320 13.30 2.55 28.27
C SER A 320 12.10 1.91 27.57
N LEU A 321 12.18 1.73 26.25
CA LEU A 321 11.09 1.34 25.35
C LEU A 321 9.88 2.29 25.42
N VAL A 322 10.08 3.49 25.92
CA VAL A 322 9.03 4.52 25.97
C VAL A 322 8.82 5.10 24.59
N THR A 323 7.59 5.02 24.12
CA THR A 323 7.17 5.63 22.84
C THR A 323 6.38 6.91 23.10
N VAL A 324 6.74 7.99 22.40
CA VAL A 324 6.05 9.28 22.46
C VAL A 324 5.70 9.75 21.05
N ASP A 325 4.58 10.45 20.91
CA ASP A 325 4.22 11.10 19.66
C ASP A 325 5.06 12.38 19.48
N ILE A 326 5.54 12.61 18.26
CA ILE A 326 6.10 13.87 17.82
C ILE A 326 4.98 14.62 17.09
N PRO A 327 4.39 15.65 17.73
CA PRO A 327 3.26 16.35 17.12
C PRO A 327 3.71 17.12 15.89
N PHE A 328 2.95 17.03 14.81
CA PHE A 328 3.17 17.82 13.61
C PHE A 328 1.88 18.45 13.11
N LYS A 329 2.01 19.53 12.37
CA LYS A 329 0.91 20.16 11.65
C LYS A 329 1.37 20.55 10.26
N VAL A 330 0.58 20.11 9.27
CA VAL A 330 0.74 20.51 7.87
C VAL A 330 -0.44 21.39 7.50
N SER A 331 -0.17 22.59 7.00
CA SER A 331 -1.15 23.45 6.34
C SER A 331 -0.61 23.78 4.96
N SER A 332 -1.22 23.22 3.92
CA SER A 332 -0.71 23.29 2.55
C SER A 332 -1.85 23.48 1.55
N LYS A 333 -1.58 24.28 0.51
CA LYS A 333 -2.48 24.44 -0.64
C LYS A 333 -2.18 23.37 -1.67
N GLN A 334 -3.15 22.50 -1.91
CA GLN A 334 -3.08 21.44 -2.91
C GLN A 334 -3.80 21.81 -4.19
N ILE A 335 -3.30 21.33 -5.32
CA ILE A 335 -3.92 21.48 -6.64
C ILE A 335 -4.34 20.08 -7.10
N VAL A 336 -5.63 19.90 -7.36
CA VAL A 336 -6.19 18.67 -7.90
C VAL A 336 -6.75 18.93 -9.28
N GLN A 337 -6.33 18.11 -10.22
CA GLN A 337 -6.85 18.15 -11.58
C GLN A 337 -8.22 17.49 -11.64
N GLU A 338 -9.08 17.97 -12.53
CA GLU A 338 -10.36 17.29 -12.76
C GLU A 338 -10.11 15.92 -13.40
N SER A 339 -10.85 14.93 -12.89
CA SER A 339 -10.77 13.56 -13.38
C SER A 339 -11.18 13.47 -14.85
N LEU A 340 -10.45 12.69 -15.62
CA LEU A 340 -10.76 12.38 -17.02
C LEU A 340 -11.79 11.27 -17.19
N HIS A 341 -12.33 10.69 -16.11
CA HIS A 341 -13.34 9.67 -16.22
C HIS A 341 -14.69 10.25 -16.69
N PHE A 342 -15.42 9.48 -17.45
CA PHE A 342 -16.78 9.83 -17.84
C PHE A 342 -17.72 9.69 -16.64
N PRO A 343 -18.64 10.68 -16.43
CA PRO A 343 -19.66 10.53 -15.40
C PRO A 343 -20.48 9.27 -15.63
N HIS A 344 -20.60 8.45 -14.62
CA HIS A 344 -21.53 7.33 -14.60
C HIS A 344 -22.69 7.65 -13.68
N GLN A 345 -23.88 7.36 -14.14
CA GLN A 345 -25.00 7.27 -13.23
C GLN A 345 -24.90 5.94 -12.47
N VAL A 346 -24.50 6.00 -11.21
CA VAL A 346 -24.31 4.80 -10.37
C VAL A 346 -25.66 4.21 -9.95
N PHE A 347 -26.66 5.07 -9.80
CA PHE A 347 -28.03 4.68 -9.47
C PHE A 347 -28.97 4.93 -10.64
N GLU A 348 -29.70 3.91 -11.04
CA GLU A 348 -30.91 4.03 -11.83
C GLU A 348 -32.11 4.02 -10.87
N ASN A 349 -33.11 4.88 -11.08
CA ASN A 349 -34.32 4.90 -10.26
C ASN A 349 -35.04 3.55 -10.30
N ASP A 350 -35.01 2.94 -11.48
CA ASP A 350 -35.60 1.63 -11.72
C ASP A 350 -34.60 0.73 -12.44
N PHE A 351 -34.47 -0.52 -12.02
CA PHE A 351 -33.66 -1.52 -12.72
C PHE A 351 -34.38 -2.86 -12.78
N SER A 352 -34.12 -3.62 -13.82
CA SER A 352 -34.62 -5.00 -13.93
C SER A 352 -33.63 -5.96 -13.31
N ALA A 353 -34.07 -6.72 -12.31
CA ALA A 353 -33.27 -7.80 -11.73
C ALA A 353 -33.03 -8.88 -12.80
N LYS A 354 -31.79 -9.00 -13.27
CA LYS A 354 -31.39 -10.00 -14.28
C LYS A 354 -31.11 -11.37 -13.68
N MET A 355 -30.96 -11.46 -12.36
CA MET A 355 -30.58 -12.67 -11.67
C MET A 355 -31.52 -12.93 -10.51
N ILE A 356 -32.20 -14.07 -10.57
CA ILE A 356 -33.04 -14.62 -9.50
C ILE A 356 -32.27 -15.78 -8.88
N ARG A 357 -32.20 -15.84 -7.56
CA ARG A 357 -31.43 -16.83 -6.82
C ARG A 357 -32.29 -17.53 -5.78
N GLN A 358 -31.87 -18.73 -5.37
CA GLN A 358 -32.36 -19.42 -4.17
C GLN A 358 -33.89 -19.53 -4.12
N LEU A 359 -34.47 -20.07 -5.19
CA LEU A 359 -35.88 -20.22 -5.32
C LEU A 359 -36.40 -21.43 -4.51
N THR A 360 -37.49 -21.24 -3.77
CA THR A 360 -38.28 -22.30 -3.12
C THR A 360 -39.75 -22.20 -3.52
N THR A 361 -40.43 -23.36 -3.59
CA THR A 361 -41.80 -23.47 -4.05
C THR A 361 -42.72 -23.78 -2.85
N SER A 362 -43.89 -23.16 -2.81
CA SER A 362 -44.91 -23.49 -1.80
C SER A 362 -45.32 -24.98 -1.87
N PRO A 363 -45.69 -25.59 -0.74
CA PRO A 363 -46.07 -27.00 -0.70
C PRO A 363 -47.23 -27.36 -1.64
N ASP A 364 -48.13 -26.43 -1.94
CA ASP A 364 -49.28 -26.59 -2.84
C ASP A 364 -48.96 -26.18 -4.30
N GLY A 365 -47.69 -25.74 -4.59
CA GLY A 365 -47.25 -25.34 -5.91
C GLY A 365 -47.85 -24.04 -6.46
N LYS A 366 -48.54 -23.23 -5.62
CA LYS A 366 -49.25 -22.04 -6.10
C LYS A 366 -48.38 -20.78 -6.14
N PHE A 367 -47.30 -20.72 -5.38
CA PHE A 367 -46.39 -19.59 -5.38
C PHE A 367 -44.96 -20.02 -5.15
N VAL A 368 -44.04 -19.12 -5.46
CA VAL A 368 -42.62 -19.26 -5.20
C VAL A 368 -42.13 -18.09 -4.36
N VAL A 369 -41.09 -18.37 -3.58
CA VAL A 369 -40.28 -17.34 -2.91
C VAL A 369 -38.86 -17.43 -3.43
N PHE A 370 -38.24 -16.29 -3.72
CA PHE A 370 -36.89 -16.22 -4.28
C PHE A 370 -36.17 -14.94 -3.85
N ASN A 371 -34.83 -14.97 -3.94
CA ASN A 371 -34.02 -13.78 -3.73
C ASN A 371 -33.79 -13.06 -5.06
N ALA A 372 -33.96 -11.74 -5.06
CA ALA A 372 -33.53 -10.85 -6.11
C ALA A 372 -33.04 -9.54 -5.50
N ALA A 373 -31.91 -9.01 -5.99
CA ALA A 373 -31.30 -7.80 -5.48
C ALA A 373 -31.07 -7.78 -3.95
N GLY A 374 -30.78 -8.95 -3.36
CA GLY A 374 -30.47 -9.08 -1.94
C GLY A 374 -31.67 -9.18 -1.00
N VAL A 375 -32.92 -9.24 -1.51
CA VAL A 375 -34.12 -9.34 -0.70
C VAL A 375 -35.09 -10.39 -1.25
N LEU A 376 -36.04 -10.84 -0.43
CA LEU A 376 -37.00 -11.90 -0.80
C LEU A 376 -38.25 -11.33 -1.45
N TYR A 377 -38.64 -11.99 -2.53
CA TYR A 377 -39.89 -11.76 -3.25
C TYR A 377 -40.74 -13.02 -3.28
N LYS A 378 -42.06 -12.85 -3.16
CA LYS A 378 -43.08 -13.87 -3.40
C LYS A 378 -43.74 -13.59 -4.73
N LYS A 379 -44.00 -14.64 -5.52
CA LYS A 379 -44.73 -14.55 -6.78
C LYS A 379 -45.74 -15.68 -6.87
N GLU A 380 -47.01 -15.33 -7.06
CA GLU A 380 -48.10 -16.29 -7.35
C GLU A 380 -47.89 -16.85 -8.78
N LEU A 381 -48.11 -18.15 -8.93
CA LEU A 381 -47.94 -18.85 -10.20
C LEU A 381 -49.30 -19.00 -10.91
N PRO A 382 -49.35 -19.01 -12.26
CA PRO A 382 -48.22 -18.77 -13.17
C PRO A 382 -47.93 -17.27 -13.44
N ASN A 383 -48.91 -16.38 -13.25
CA ASN A 383 -48.87 -15.03 -13.82
C ASN A 383 -48.85 -13.88 -12.78
N GLY A 384 -48.67 -14.17 -11.47
CA GLY A 384 -48.58 -13.16 -10.44
C GLY A 384 -47.40 -12.21 -10.63
N LYS A 385 -47.47 -10.99 -10.09
CA LYS A 385 -46.34 -10.07 -10.01
C LYS A 385 -45.51 -10.40 -8.77
N PRO A 386 -44.17 -10.25 -8.84
CA PRO A 386 -43.32 -10.36 -7.65
C PRO A 386 -43.70 -9.28 -6.63
N GLU A 387 -43.87 -9.66 -5.38
CA GLU A 387 -44.10 -8.74 -4.26
C GLU A 387 -43.05 -9.00 -3.18
N ARG A 388 -42.55 -7.95 -2.55
CA ARG A 388 -41.55 -8.08 -1.51
C ARG A 388 -42.17 -8.76 -0.28
N VAL A 389 -41.46 -9.74 0.30
CA VAL A 389 -41.95 -10.52 1.46
C VAL A 389 -41.82 -9.72 2.74
N THR A 390 -40.77 -8.95 2.91
CA THR A 390 -40.41 -8.24 4.14
C THR A 390 -40.28 -6.74 3.89
N ALA A 391 -40.32 -5.92 4.94
CA ALA A 391 -40.12 -4.47 4.86
C ALA A 391 -38.76 -4.00 5.41
N GLY A 392 -37.88 -4.92 5.84
CA GLY A 392 -36.60 -4.61 6.46
C GLY A 392 -35.54 -4.16 5.47
N PHE A 393 -34.39 -3.72 5.99
CA PHE A 393 -33.20 -3.31 5.22
C PHE A 393 -32.08 -4.36 5.22
N ASP A 394 -32.30 -5.52 5.85
CA ASP A 394 -31.35 -6.61 5.85
C ASP A 394 -31.19 -7.22 4.45
N PHE A 395 -30.03 -7.78 4.16
CA PHE A 395 -29.88 -8.73 3.06
C PHE A 395 -30.51 -10.07 3.45
N GLU A 396 -31.25 -10.70 2.54
CA GLU A 396 -32.07 -11.86 2.79
C GLU A 396 -31.75 -12.97 1.78
N PHE A 397 -31.41 -14.16 2.26
CA PHE A 397 -30.92 -15.25 1.44
C PHE A 397 -31.54 -16.60 1.84
N GLU A 398 -31.45 -17.58 0.94
CA GLU A 398 -31.72 -18.99 1.19
C GLU A 398 -33.09 -19.23 1.85
N PRO A 399 -34.20 -18.81 1.22
CA PRO A 399 -35.52 -19.01 1.78
C PRO A 399 -35.94 -20.47 1.78
N ASP A 400 -36.65 -20.91 2.83
CA ASP A 400 -37.38 -22.17 2.88
C ASP A 400 -38.77 -21.96 3.44
N ILE A 401 -39.82 -22.52 2.79
CA ILE A 401 -41.21 -22.30 3.11
C ILE A 401 -41.66 -23.37 4.09
N SER A 402 -42.42 -22.97 5.13
CA SER A 402 -43.01 -23.91 6.09
C SER A 402 -43.96 -24.90 5.40
N PRO A 403 -44.12 -26.14 5.91
CA PRO A 403 -44.96 -27.16 5.31
C PRO A 403 -46.45 -26.75 5.21
N ASP A 404 -46.90 -25.82 6.03
CA ASP A 404 -48.27 -25.26 5.96
C ASP A 404 -48.41 -24.05 5.02
N GLY A 405 -47.28 -23.65 4.36
CA GLY A 405 -47.24 -22.55 3.40
C GLY A 405 -47.43 -21.14 4.00
N LYS A 406 -47.42 -20.97 5.33
CA LYS A 406 -47.71 -19.68 5.97
C LYS A 406 -46.49 -18.84 6.26
N PHE A 407 -45.33 -19.46 6.43
CA PHE A 407 -44.10 -18.81 6.85
C PHE A 407 -42.96 -19.12 5.89
N VAL A 408 -41.99 -18.22 5.82
CA VAL A 408 -40.70 -18.46 5.22
C VAL A 408 -39.59 -18.21 6.24
N ILE A 409 -38.62 -19.12 6.37
CA ILE A 409 -37.39 -18.90 7.09
C ILE A 409 -36.30 -18.54 6.08
N TYR A 410 -35.33 -17.75 6.51
CA TYR A 410 -34.23 -17.30 5.64
C TYR A 410 -33.03 -16.86 6.46
N SER A 411 -31.87 -16.87 5.82
CA SER A 411 -30.65 -16.25 6.35
C SER A 411 -30.70 -14.74 6.11
N ALA A 412 -30.53 -13.94 7.16
CA ALA A 412 -30.49 -12.49 7.11
C ALA A 412 -29.07 -12.00 7.46
N TRP A 413 -28.68 -10.86 6.86
CA TRP A 413 -27.41 -10.20 7.15
C TRP A 413 -27.57 -8.69 7.24
N SER A 414 -26.97 -8.10 8.26
CA SER A 414 -26.72 -6.66 8.34
C SER A 414 -25.33 -6.40 8.92
N ASP A 415 -24.73 -5.25 8.60
CA ASP A 415 -23.41 -4.89 9.12
C ASP A 415 -23.43 -4.69 10.64
N GLU A 416 -24.56 -4.28 11.20
CA GLU A 416 -24.75 -4.02 12.62
C GLU A 416 -24.91 -5.33 13.43
N PHE A 417 -25.82 -6.20 13.00
CA PHE A 417 -26.18 -7.41 13.75
C PHE A 417 -25.45 -8.66 13.27
N LYS A 418 -24.78 -8.59 12.11
CA LYS A 418 -24.20 -9.73 11.43
C LYS A 418 -25.30 -10.69 10.93
N GLY A 419 -25.02 -11.99 10.87
CA GLY A 419 -25.98 -12.97 10.41
C GLY A 419 -27.02 -13.34 11.46
N ALA A 420 -28.19 -13.74 10.98
CA ALA A 420 -29.30 -14.31 11.80
C ALA A 420 -30.16 -15.21 10.94
N ILE A 421 -30.84 -16.20 11.55
CA ILE A 421 -31.98 -16.85 10.94
C ILE A 421 -33.25 -16.10 11.35
N LYS A 422 -34.02 -15.67 10.36
CA LYS A 422 -35.29 -14.97 10.56
C LYS A 422 -36.43 -15.77 9.95
N ARG A 423 -37.66 -15.54 10.47
CA ARG A 423 -38.90 -16.07 9.93
C ARG A 423 -39.85 -14.92 9.61
N ALA A 424 -40.40 -14.92 8.41
CA ALA A 424 -41.44 -13.98 8.00
C ALA A 424 -42.78 -14.71 7.81
N ASP A 425 -43.86 -14.07 8.22
CA ASP A 425 -45.23 -14.45 7.88
C ASP A 425 -45.53 -13.99 6.44
N LEU A 426 -45.85 -14.92 5.56
CA LEU A 426 -46.03 -14.67 4.12
C LEU A 426 -47.29 -13.85 3.77
N LYS A 427 -48.23 -13.71 4.73
CA LYS A 427 -49.43 -12.89 4.56
C LYS A 427 -49.23 -11.45 5.04
N THR A 428 -48.52 -11.27 6.15
CA THR A 428 -48.39 -9.96 6.81
C THR A 428 -47.04 -9.30 6.64
N GLY A 429 -46.01 -10.05 6.20
CA GLY A 429 -44.61 -9.59 6.12
C GLY A 429 -43.94 -9.42 7.50
N LYS A 430 -44.64 -9.73 8.61
CA LYS A 430 -44.08 -9.59 9.96
C LYS A 430 -42.92 -10.57 10.17
N THR A 431 -41.77 -10.06 10.62
CA THR A 431 -40.57 -10.85 10.84
C THR A 431 -40.25 -11.04 12.32
N ILE A 432 -39.67 -12.19 12.65
CA ILE A 432 -39.05 -12.48 13.95
C ILE A 432 -37.67 -13.08 13.74
N THR A 433 -36.74 -12.77 14.61
CA THR A 433 -35.41 -13.40 14.66
C THR A 433 -35.47 -14.68 15.49
N LEU A 434 -34.88 -15.76 14.97
CA LEU A 434 -34.90 -17.08 15.60
C LEU A 434 -33.58 -17.43 16.28
N THR A 435 -32.52 -16.68 16.01
CA THR A 435 -31.20 -16.84 16.61
C THR A 435 -30.83 -15.61 17.43
N ASP A 436 -30.17 -15.79 18.54
CA ASP A 436 -29.82 -14.78 19.53
C ASP A 436 -28.33 -14.43 19.56
N GLU A 437 -27.48 -15.28 18.97
CA GLU A 437 -26.05 -15.06 18.90
C GLU A 437 -25.63 -14.44 17.56
N LYS A 438 -24.62 -13.60 17.59
CA LYS A 438 -23.95 -13.09 16.36
C LYS A 438 -23.17 -14.20 15.66
N GLY A 439 -23.18 -14.22 14.34
CA GLY A 439 -22.45 -15.22 13.56
C GLY A 439 -22.85 -15.20 12.10
N PHE A 440 -22.29 -16.13 11.33
CA PHE A 440 -22.71 -16.39 9.96
C PHE A 440 -23.70 -17.56 9.98
N TYR A 441 -24.87 -17.37 9.42
CA TYR A 441 -25.92 -18.37 9.38
C TYR A 441 -26.30 -18.68 7.94
N TYR A 442 -26.46 -19.99 7.62
CA TYR A 442 -26.65 -20.46 6.25
C TYR A 442 -27.69 -21.60 6.19
N SER A 443 -28.34 -21.68 5.03
CA SER A 443 -29.14 -22.81 4.59
C SER A 443 -30.18 -23.28 5.64
N PRO A 444 -31.03 -22.39 6.16
CA PRO A 444 -32.10 -22.82 7.05
C PRO A 444 -33.10 -23.70 6.31
N SER A 445 -33.58 -24.74 6.96
CA SER A 445 -34.61 -25.63 6.40
C SER A 445 -35.57 -26.11 7.47
N TYR A 446 -36.88 -26.23 7.11
CA TYR A 446 -37.89 -26.81 7.95
C TYR A 446 -37.82 -28.32 7.98
N SER A 447 -38.18 -28.92 9.12
CA SER A 447 -38.57 -30.33 9.16
C SER A 447 -39.87 -30.54 8.37
N THR A 448 -40.11 -31.76 7.92
CA THR A 448 -41.35 -32.13 7.20
C THR A 448 -42.63 -31.85 7.97
N LYS A 449 -42.57 -31.84 9.31
CA LYS A 449 -43.69 -31.48 10.19
C LYS A 449 -43.80 -30.00 10.49
N GLY A 450 -42.78 -29.19 10.15
CA GLY A 450 -42.72 -27.76 10.44
C GLY A 450 -42.46 -27.38 11.91
N ASP A 451 -42.20 -28.37 12.77
CA ASP A 451 -41.97 -28.20 14.20
C ASP A 451 -40.51 -27.89 14.57
N ARG A 452 -39.59 -28.08 13.62
CA ARG A 452 -38.15 -27.84 13.79
C ARG A 452 -37.57 -27.15 12.58
N ILE A 453 -36.43 -26.48 12.81
CA ILE A 453 -35.58 -25.94 11.75
C ILE A 453 -34.17 -26.44 11.99
N VAL A 454 -33.41 -26.61 10.91
CA VAL A 454 -31.97 -26.89 10.90
C VAL A 454 -31.29 -25.80 10.10
N PHE A 455 -30.11 -25.39 10.50
CA PHE A 455 -29.27 -24.41 9.78
C PHE A 455 -27.80 -24.66 10.09
N ARG A 456 -26.93 -24.09 9.30
CA ARG A 456 -25.48 -24.05 9.55
C ARG A 456 -25.11 -22.74 10.24
N LYS A 457 -24.17 -22.79 11.18
CA LYS A 457 -23.58 -21.61 11.82
C LYS A 457 -22.06 -21.66 11.67
N GLY A 458 -21.47 -20.62 11.12
CA GLY A 458 -20.04 -20.38 11.11
C GLY A 458 -19.60 -19.59 12.34
N VAL A 459 -18.43 -19.90 12.89
CA VAL A 459 -17.83 -19.21 14.03
C VAL A 459 -16.46 -18.65 13.59
N GLY A 460 -16.29 -17.34 13.69
CA GLY A 460 -15.05 -16.68 13.24
C GLY A 460 -14.92 -16.67 11.71
N ASN A 461 -13.70 -16.82 11.22
CA ASN A 461 -13.42 -16.94 9.79
C ASN A 461 -13.55 -18.39 9.26
N ASP A 462 -13.85 -19.34 10.13
CA ASP A 462 -14.07 -20.73 9.77
C ASP A 462 -15.56 -20.97 9.46
N VAL A 463 -15.84 -21.49 8.27
CA VAL A 463 -17.18 -21.88 7.81
C VAL A 463 -17.38 -23.38 8.00
#